data_89ce675c8647291c5adf9e8c28deee58
#
_entry.id   89ce675c8647291c5adf9e8c28deee58
#
_cell.length_a   1.000
_cell.length_b   1.000
_cell.length_c   1.000
_cell.angle_alpha   90.00
_cell.angle_beta   90.00
_cell.angle_gamma   90.00
#
_symmetry.space_group_name_H-M   'P 1'
#
loop_
_entity.id
_entity.type
_entity.pdbx_description
1 polymer ?
#
loop_
_entity_poly.entity_id
_entity_poly.type
_entity_poly.pdbx_seq_one_letter_code
_entity_poly.pdbx_strand_id
1 'polypeptide(L)'
;MLQHEHQRASKITEIKQHAPIQQPHEQLSFRQLGGTGSFEDEVDYEAELNRATGMSAVSKDDFISKLQRVVQLTGLSDPVYAEAYVDVHQFDIMLDVLVVNQTDETFQNLSIELATLGDLKLVERPSPCTIAPYSFQSIKATIKVSSTETGVIFGNIVYERASVGSKHSLDSSYVVLNDIHIDIMDYISPSYVSETQFRSMWTGFEWENKVNVKTDISDVREYLNHILKATNMACLTPEASLAGDCGFLSANLSAASLFGEDALANVSIERLDNGSIQGHVRIRSKTQGIALSLGDKLSMAQKSSA
;
A
#
# COMPACT_ATOMS: atom_id res chain seq x y z
N MET A 1 47.34 38.52 40.78
CA MET A 1 46.10 37.81 40.44
C MET A 1 45.08 38.73 39.76
N LEU A 2 44.82 39.89 40.19
CA LEU A 2 43.82 40.84 39.62
C LEU A 2 44.07 41.30 38.19
N GLN A 3 45.30 41.36 37.70
CA GLN A 3 45.62 41.78 36.32
C GLN A 3 45.30 40.67 35.29
N HIS A 4 45.32 39.41 35.68
CA HIS A 4 45.04 38.29 34.77
C HIS A 4 43.52 38.08 34.56
N GLU A 5 42.69 38.46 35.51
CA GLU A 5 41.21 38.40 35.35
C GLU A 5 40.71 39.54 34.45
N HIS A 6 41.32 40.73 34.54
CA HIS A 6 40.95 41.85 33.66
C HIS A 6 41.27 41.57 32.19
N GLN A 7 42.38 40.89 31.89
CA GLN A 7 42.72 40.48 30.53
C GLN A 7 41.85 39.37 29.98
N ARG A 8 41.31 38.48 30.83
CA ARG A 8 40.32 37.47 30.42
C ARG A 8 38.95 38.10 30.15
N ALA A 9 38.52 39.05 30.97
CA ALA A 9 37.24 39.71 30.78
C ALA A 9 37.23 40.57 29.49
N SER A 10 38.32 41.27 29.17
CA SER A 10 38.43 42.04 27.93
C SER A 10 38.47 41.16 26.67
N LYS A 11 39.16 40.00 26.70
CA LYS A 11 39.13 39.04 25.58
C LYS A 11 37.77 38.41 25.34
N ILE A 12 36.98 38.15 26.39
CA ILE A 12 35.63 37.63 26.27
C ILE A 12 34.69 38.69 25.67
N THR A 13 34.90 39.96 25.98
CA THR A 13 34.10 41.06 25.42
C THR A 13 34.43 41.30 23.95
N GLU A 14 35.71 41.19 23.53
CA GLU A 14 36.09 41.28 22.11
C GLU A 14 35.58 40.13 21.26
N ILE A 15 35.52 38.89 21.80
CA ILE A 15 34.96 37.73 21.09
C ILE A 15 33.44 37.90 20.89
N LYS A 16 32.74 38.54 21.82
CA LYS A 16 31.29 38.80 21.65
C LYS A 16 30.97 39.93 20.66
N GLN A 17 31.92 40.82 20.37
CA GLN A 17 31.70 41.91 19.41
C GLN A 17 31.95 41.52 17.93
N HIS A 18 32.53 40.36 17.65
CA HIS A 18 32.83 39.92 16.28
C HIS A 18 32.06 38.66 15.85
N ALA A 19 31.09 38.18 16.62
CA ALA A 19 30.15 37.22 16.10
C ALA A 19 29.11 37.96 15.23
N PRO A 20 29.01 37.71 13.93
CA PRO A 20 27.93 38.27 13.15
C PRO A 20 26.62 37.76 13.79
N ILE A 21 25.81 38.72 14.24
CA ILE A 21 24.42 38.46 14.61
C ILE A 21 23.76 37.98 13.32
N GLN A 22 23.59 36.66 13.17
CA GLN A 22 22.70 36.13 12.16
C GLN A 22 21.33 36.71 12.45
N GLN A 23 20.91 37.64 11.61
CA GLN A 23 19.55 38.16 11.68
C GLN A 23 18.58 37.02 11.46
N PRO A 24 17.53 36.87 12.29
CA PRO A 24 16.55 35.81 12.16
C PRO A 24 15.65 35.93 10.91
N HIS A 25 16.08 36.69 9.92
CA HIS A 25 15.39 37.03 8.69
C HIS A 25 16.19 36.73 7.41
N GLU A 26 17.25 35.94 7.47
CA GLU A 26 17.67 35.30 6.23
C GLU A 26 16.55 34.37 5.83
N GLN A 27 15.72 34.93 5.00
CA GLN A 27 14.56 34.32 4.37
C GLN A 27 14.95 32.99 3.79
N LEU A 28 14.34 31.94 4.31
CA LEU A 28 14.13 30.74 3.53
C LEU A 28 13.47 31.22 2.23
N SER A 29 14.25 31.40 1.18
CA SER A 29 13.70 31.65 -0.14
C SER A 29 13.06 30.35 -0.58
N PHE A 30 11.77 30.25 -0.33
CA PHE A 30 10.96 29.24 -1.01
C PHE A 30 11.01 29.60 -2.48
N ARG A 31 11.78 28.83 -3.25
CA ARG A 31 11.63 28.81 -4.70
C ARG A 31 10.20 28.36 -4.96
N GLN A 32 9.34 29.31 -5.25
CA GLN A 32 8.02 29.01 -5.80
C GLN A 32 8.26 28.18 -7.05
N LEU A 33 7.74 26.98 -7.06
CA LEU A 33 7.62 26.14 -8.26
C LEU A 33 6.74 26.91 -9.25
N GLY A 34 7.36 27.82 -10.01
CA GLY A 34 6.72 28.49 -11.12
C GLY A 34 6.54 27.48 -12.24
N GLY A 35 5.31 27.16 -12.56
CA GLY A 35 4.97 26.35 -13.71
C GLY A 35 5.54 26.92 -14.98
N THR A 36 5.87 26.03 -15.93
CA THR A 36 6.50 26.17 -17.25
C THR A 36 8.01 25.94 -17.25
N GLY A 37 8.47 24.82 -16.70
CA GLY A 37 9.77 24.22 -16.96
C GLY A 37 9.62 23.03 -17.90
N SER A 38 10.52 22.90 -18.85
CA SER A 38 10.59 21.80 -19.81
C SER A 38 10.82 20.46 -19.08
N PHE A 39 10.48 19.36 -19.74
CA PHE A 39 10.61 17.96 -19.28
C PHE A 39 11.99 17.57 -18.68
N GLU A 40 13.02 18.38 -18.89
CA GLU A 40 14.38 18.15 -18.37
C GLU A 40 14.52 18.55 -16.87
N ASP A 41 13.66 19.43 -16.36
CA ASP A 41 13.72 19.87 -14.94
C ASP A 41 13.07 18.87 -13.96
N GLU A 42 12.20 17.95 -14.44
CA GLU A 42 11.59 16.91 -13.59
C GLU A 42 12.58 15.83 -13.15
N VAL A 43 13.60 15.55 -13.98
CA VAL A 43 14.60 14.51 -13.70
C VAL A 43 15.52 14.92 -12.55
N ASP A 44 15.84 16.19 -12.40
CA ASP A 44 16.69 16.71 -11.33
C ASP A 44 16.00 16.69 -9.95
N TYR A 45 14.67 16.90 -9.92
CA TYR A 45 13.91 16.85 -8.66
C TYR A 45 13.85 15.46 -8.06
N GLU A 46 13.74 14.44 -8.88
CA GLU A 46 13.75 13.04 -8.41
C GLU A 46 15.13 12.64 -7.87
N ALA A 47 16.19 13.09 -8.49
CA ALA A 47 17.55 12.85 -8.03
C ALA A 47 17.83 13.55 -6.69
N GLU A 48 17.31 14.76 -6.48
CA GLU A 48 17.42 15.48 -5.21
C GLU A 48 16.56 14.85 -4.10
N LEU A 49 15.34 14.40 -4.42
CA LEU A 49 14.46 13.72 -3.48
C LEU A 49 15.07 12.39 -3.03
N ASN A 50 15.61 11.60 -3.95
CA ASN A 50 16.28 10.33 -3.66
C ASN A 50 17.55 10.55 -2.83
N ARG A 51 18.30 11.63 -3.07
CA ARG A 51 19.48 12.00 -2.29
C ARG A 51 19.10 12.47 -0.89
N ALA A 52 18.00 13.22 -0.74
CA ALA A 52 17.51 13.74 0.54
C ALA A 52 16.91 12.64 1.43
N THR A 53 16.31 11.61 0.82
CA THR A 53 15.71 10.47 1.54
C THR A 53 16.70 9.33 1.80
N GLY A 54 17.95 9.44 1.30
CA GLY A 54 18.96 8.39 1.45
C GLY A 54 18.64 7.11 0.66
N MET A 55 17.69 7.16 -0.25
CA MET A 55 17.31 6.04 -1.10
C MET A 55 18.27 5.95 -2.29
N SER A 56 19.10 4.93 -2.33
CA SER A 56 19.85 4.58 -3.53
C SER A 56 18.86 4.11 -4.60
N ALA A 57 18.79 4.85 -5.72
CA ALA A 57 18.15 4.50 -7.01
C ALA A 57 17.07 3.39 -6.97
N VAL A 58 16.12 3.49 -6.05
CA VAL A 58 14.89 2.69 -6.12
C VAL A 58 14.08 3.27 -7.30
N SER A 59 13.67 2.44 -8.23
CA SER A 59 12.91 2.92 -9.38
C SER A 59 11.63 3.63 -8.89
N LYS A 60 11.19 4.65 -9.61
CA LYS A 60 9.95 5.39 -9.29
C LYS A 60 8.77 4.43 -9.11
N ASP A 61 8.73 3.37 -9.90
CA ASP A 61 7.70 2.35 -9.86
C ASP A 61 7.73 1.55 -8.55
N ASP A 62 8.91 1.25 -8.01
CA ASP A 62 9.05 0.56 -6.72
C ASP A 62 8.60 1.43 -5.54
N PHE A 63 8.87 2.74 -5.59
CA PHE A 63 8.45 3.67 -4.55
C PHE A 63 6.92 3.85 -4.55
N ILE A 64 6.32 4.07 -5.71
CA ILE A 64 4.86 4.18 -5.86
C ILE A 64 4.18 2.88 -5.45
N SER A 65 4.72 1.74 -5.84
CA SER A 65 4.22 0.42 -5.44
C SER A 65 4.25 0.22 -3.92
N LYS A 66 5.29 0.70 -3.24
CA LYS A 66 5.36 0.66 -1.76
C LYS A 66 4.35 1.59 -1.12
N LEU A 67 4.17 2.80 -1.63
CA LEU A 67 3.18 3.75 -1.10
C LEU A 67 1.75 3.22 -1.20
N GLN A 68 1.42 2.48 -2.27
CA GLN A 68 0.10 1.87 -2.44
C GLN A 68 -0.20 0.78 -1.40
N ARG A 69 0.82 0.24 -0.72
CA ARG A 69 0.69 -0.77 0.34
C ARG A 69 0.64 -0.17 1.74
N VAL A 70 0.66 1.16 1.86
CA VAL A 70 0.52 1.85 3.14
C VAL A 70 -0.94 2.10 3.44
N VAL A 71 -1.40 1.63 4.60
CA VAL A 71 -2.77 1.79 5.09
C VAL A 71 -2.74 2.70 6.30
N GLN A 72 -3.52 3.77 6.27
CA GLN A 72 -3.72 4.65 7.43
C GLN A 72 -4.61 3.95 8.46
N LEU A 73 -4.11 3.79 9.68
CA LEU A 73 -4.80 3.05 10.74
C LEU A 73 -5.60 3.95 11.70
N THR A 74 -5.19 5.19 11.87
CA THR A 74 -5.86 6.14 12.79
C THR A 74 -6.17 7.46 12.10
N GLY A 75 -7.03 8.26 12.69
CA GLY A 75 -7.30 9.62 12.23
C GLY A 75 -6.10 10.55 12.46
N LEU A 76 -6.00 11.61 11.64
CA LEU A 76 -4.94 12.61 11.76
C LEU A 76 -5.06 13.44 13.05
N SER A 77 -6.25 13.51 13.65
CA SER A 77 -6.54 14.24 14.89
C SER A 77 -6.47 13.39 16.14
N ASP A 78 -6.21 12.09 16.00
CA ASP A 78 -6.09 11.19 17.15
C ASP A 78 -4.80 11.46 17.93
N PRO A 79 -4.77 11.23 19.23
CA PRO A 79 -3.56 11.40 20.06
C PRO A 79 -2.39 10.55 19.56
N VAL A 80 -2.70 9.39 18.97
CA VAL A 80 -1.77 8.46 18.33
C VAL A 80 -2.08 8.41 16.86
N TYR A 81 -1.15 8.85 16.01
CA TYR A 81 -1.22 8.58 14.58
C TYR A 81 -0.54 7.26 14.28
N ALA A 82 -1.16 6.43 13.47
CA ALA A 82 -0.58 5.17 13.06
C ALA A 82 -0.89 4.86 11.58
N GLU A 83 0.10 4.30 10.90
CA GLU A 83 -0.01 3.77 9.55
C GLU A 83 0.74 2.44 9.47
N ALA A 84 0.29 1.52 8.63
CA ALA A 84 0.92 0.24 8.41
C ALA A 84 1.37 0.08 6.97
N TYR A 85 2.61 -0.30 6.78
CA TYR A 85 3.08 -0.89 5.54
C TYR A 85 2.75 -2.39 5.57
N VAL A 86 2.02 -2.84 4.55
CA VAL A 86 1.56 -4.24 4.45
C VAL A 86 2.41 -4.95 3.41
N ASP A 87 3.21 -5.91 3.85
CA ASP A 87 4.05 -6.73 2.97
C ASP A 87 3.57 -8.18 2.99
N VAL A 88 3.09 -8.64 1.83
CA VAL A 88 2.48 -9.96 1.67
C VAL A 88 3.51 -10.93 1.11
N HIS A 89 3.85 -11.94 1.90
CA HIS A 89 4.72 -13.05 1.53
C HIS A 89 3.93 -14.33 1.28
N GLN A 90 4.63 -15.40 0.89
CA GLN A 90 3.98 -16.65 0.51
C GLN A 90 3.11 -17.27 1.63
N PHE A 91 3.53 -17.20 2.89
CA PHE A 91 2.82 -17.84 4.01
C PHE A 91 2.51 -16.89 5.16
N ASP A 92 2.96 -15.65 5.07
CA ASP A 92 2.78 -14.65 6.11
C ASP A 92 2.60 -13.23 5.51
N ILE A 93 1.96 -12.40 6.30
CA ILE A 93 1.87 -10.96 6.06
C ILE A 93 2.68 -10.28 7.14
N MET A 94 3.62 -9.46 6.74
CA MET A 94 4.39 -8.63 7.64
C MET A 94 3.78 -7.23 7.67
N LEU A 95 3.35 -6.80 8.86
CA LEU A 95 2.92 -5.43 9.11
C LEU A 95 4.07 -4.67 9.75
N ASP A 96 4.50 -3.59 9.14
CA ASP A 96 5.40 -2.61 9.74
C ASP A 96 4.57 -1.38 10.10
N VAL A 97 4.22 -1.26 11.39
CA VAL A 97 3.31 -0.23 11.89
C VAL A 97 4.13 0.92 12.43
N LEU A 98 4.10 2.06 11.75
CA LEU A 98 4.62 3.32 12.26
C LEU A 98 3.59 3.91 13.23
N VAL A 99 4.01 4.15 14.47
CA VAL A 99 3.20 4.76 15.52
C VAL A 99 3.83 6.08 15.93
N VAL A 100 3.08 7.16 15.87
CA VAL A 100 3.53 8.51 16.20
C VAL A 100 2.72 9.06 17.37
N ASN A 101 3.40 9.49 18.40
CA ASN A 101 2.79 10.23 19.51
C ASN A 101 2.64 11.71 19.12
N GLN A 102 1.41 12.17 18.95
CA GLN A 102 1.11 13.55 18.57
C GLN A 102 0.92 14.51 19.76
N THR A 103 1.16 14.01 20.99
CA THR A 103 0.92 14.76 22.21
C THR A 103 2.22 15.17 22.92
N ASP A 104 2.10 16.05 23.90
CA ASP A 104 3.17 16.50 24.80
C ASP A 104 3.37 15.55 26.02
N GLU A 105 2.61 14.45 26.10
CA GLU A 105 2.69 13.44 27.13
C GLU A 105 3.46 12.20 26.67
N THR A 106 4.13 11.50 27.60
CA THR A 106 4.76 10.21 27.30
C THR A 106 3.72 9.10 27.38
N PHE A 107 3.63 8.28 26.34
CA PHE A 107 2.83 7.06 26.35
C PHE A 107 3.64 5.90 26.90
N GLN A 108 3.15 5.31 27.99
CA GLN A 108 3.75 4.14 28.62
C GLN A 108 2.94 2.89 28.26
N ASN A 109 3.60 1.74 28.25
CA ASN A 109 2.99 0.45 27.95
C ASN A 109 2.14 0.43 26.68
N LEU A 110 2.54 1.24 25.67
CA LEU A 110 1.84 1.27 24.40
C LEU A 110 1.96 -0.08 23.72
N SER A 111 0.83 -0.72 23.45
CA SER A 111 0.74 -2.00 22.75
C SER A 111 -0.28 -1.93 21.62
N ILE A 112 0.02 -2.66 20.53
CA ILE A 112 -0.91 -2.87 19.44
C ILE A 112 -1.58 -4.22 19.65
N GLU A 113 -2.88 -4.21 19.88
CA GLU A 113 -3.70 -5.40 20.00
C GLU A 113 -4.39 -5.68 18.69
N LEU A 114 -3.93 -6.71 17.97
CA LEU A 114 -4.46 -7.12 16.67
C LEU A 114 -5.32 -8.37 16.82
N ALA A 115 -6.39 -8.40 16.04
CA ALA A 115 -7.22 -9.57 15.81
C ALA A 115 -7.46 -9.77 14.32
N THR A 116 -7.80 -10.97 13.92
CA THR A 116 -7.92 -11.35 12.51
C THR A 116 -9.22 -12.10 12.25
N LEU A 117 -9.80 -11.88 11.07
CA LEU A 117 -10.92 -12.65 10.53
C LEU A 117 -10.48 -13.35 9.24
N GLY A 118 -11.14 -14.45 8.92
CA GLY A 118 -10.77 -15.32 7.80
C GLY A 118 -9.64 -16.29 8.19
N ASP A 119 -8.90 -16.74 7.20
CA ASP A 119 -7.81 -17.72 7.37
C ASP A 119 -6.46 -17.05 7.76
N LEU A 120 -6.55 -15.94 8.46
CA LEU A 120 -5.42 -15.18 9.00
C LEU A 120 -5.24 -15.49 10.48
N LYS A 121 -4.00 -15.63 10.93
CA LYS A 121 -3.67 -15.87 12.33
C LYS A 121 -2.48 -15.06 12.78
N LEU A 122 -2.65 -14.24 13.81
CA LEU A 122 -1.53 -13.52 14.45
C LEU A 122 -0.56 -14.54 15.05
N VAL A 123 0.72 -14.44 14.69
CA VAL A 123 1.77 -15.35 15.15
C VAL A 123 2.18 -15.00 16.58
N GLU A 124 2.49 -13.73 16.80
CA GLU A 124 2.96 -13.22 18.07
C GLU A 124 2.41 -11.81 18.31
N ARG A 125 2.03 -11.51 19.54
CA ARG A 125 1.63 -10.17 19.90
C ARG A 125 2.85 -9.25 19.98
N PRO A 126 2.79 -8.06 19.37
CA PRO A 126 3.85 -7.08 19.52
C PRO A 126 4.13 -6.73 20.98
N SER A 127 5.39 -6.61 21.34
CA SER A 127 5.78 -6.24 22.71
C SER A 127 5.44 -4.79 23.00
N PRO A 128 4.99 -4.47 24.23
CA PRO A 128 4.72 -3.09 24.62
C PRO A 128 5.97 -2.21 24.55
N CYS A 129 5.79 -0.95 24.24
CA CYS A 129 6.86 0.04 24.15
C CYS A 129 6.47 1.35 24.86
N THR A 130 7.43 2.25 25.02
CA THR A 130 7.22 3.59 25.55
C THR A 130 7.60 4.60 24.47
N ILE A 131 6.71 5.56 24.17
CA ILE A 131 6.94 6.58 23.17
C ILE A 131 6.93 7.95 23.84
N ALA A 132 8.05 8.68 23.72
CA ALA A 132 8.19 10.03 24.24
C ALA A 132 7.25 11.01 23.51
N PRO A 133 7.03 12.23 24.07
CA PRO A 133 6.27 13.27 23.40
C PRO A 133 6.80 13.56 22.00
N TYR A 134 5.90 13.72 21.03
CA TYR A 134 6.22 14.05 19.62
C TYR A 134 7.25 13.12 18.97
N SER A 135 7.36 11.88 19.47
CA SER A 135 8.26 10.85 18.95
C SER A 135 7.47 9.76 18.23
N PHE A 136 8.20 8.91 17.53
CA PHE A 136 7.61 7.79 16.79
C PHE A 136 8.38 6.50 17.03
N GLN A 137 7.74 5.38 16.76
CA GLN A 137 8.35 4.05 16.78
C GLN A 137 7.71 3.16 15.73
N SER A 138 8.52 2.32 15.08
CA SER A 138 8.03 1.24 14.22
C SER A 138 7.87 -0.05 15.01
N ILE A 139 6.72 -0.69 14.87
CA ILE A 139 6.35 -1.94 15.54
C ILE A 139 5.98 -2.96 14.48
N LYS A 140 6.64 -4.13 14.52
CA LYS A 140 6.40 -5.20 13.55
C LYS A 140 5.45 -6.24 14.11
N ALA A 141 4.53 -6.71 13.26
CA ALA A 141 3.64 -7.82 13.55
C ALA A 141 3.63 -8.79 12.37
N THR A 142 3.63 -10.09 12.69
CA THR A 142 3.58 -11.15 11.67
C THR A 142 2.27 -11.90 11.78
N ILE A 143 1.58 -12.04 10.65
CA ILE A 143 0.31 -12.72 10.52
C ILE A 143 0.48 -13.87 9.54
N LYS A 144 0.21 -15.08 10.00
CA LYS A 144 0.25 -16.28 9.16
C LYS A 144 -1.00 -16.35 8.29
N VAL A 145 -0.80 -16.71 7.03
CA VAL A 145 -1.85 -16.92 6.03
C VAL A 145 -2.00 -18.41 5.78
N SER A 146 -3.23 -18.90 5.80
CA SER A 146 -3.52 -20.33 5.57
C SER A 146 -4.22 -20.60 4.24
N SER A 147 -4.85 -19.62 3.62
CA SER A 147 -5.49 -19.71 2.32
C SER A 147 -5.45 -18.39 1.55
N THR A 148 -5.87 -18.42 0.28
CA THR A 148 -6.02 -17.24 -0.59
C THR A 148 -7.35 -16.52 -0.43
N GLU A 149 -8.14 -16.88 0.60
CA GLU A 149 -9.40 -16.20 0.87
C GLU A 149 -9.17 -14.79 1.43
N THR A 150 -10.16 -13.93 1.26
CA THR A 150 -10.12 -12.59 1.82
C THR A 150 -10.08 -12.62 3.34
N GLY A 151 -9.28 -11.76 3.93
CA GLY A 151 -9.16 -11.63 5.37
C GLY A 151 -9.21 -10.17 5.82
N VAL A 152 -9.48 -9.98 7.10
CA VAL A 152 -9.49 -8.65 7.71
C VAL A 152 -8.63 -8.68 8.96
N ILE A 153 -7.77 -7.67 9.11
CA ILE A 153 -6.95 -7.42 10.29
C ILE A 153 -7.49 -6.15 10.92
N PHE A 154 -7.83 -6.20 12.18
CA PHE A 154 -8.37 -5.08 12.95
C PHE A 154 -7.81 -5.06 14.36
N GLY A 155 -7.97 -3.97 15.09
CA GLY A 155 -7.45 -3.90 16.43
C GLY A 155 -7.51 -2.53 17.07
N ASN A 156 -6.76 -2.41 18.15
CA ASN A 156 -6.64 -1.18 18.92
C ASN A 156 -5.19 -0.91 19.30
N ILE A 157 -4.85 0.35 19.48
CA ILE A 157 -3.64 0.77 20.20
C ILE A 157 -4.08 1.11 21.61
N VAL A 158 -3.50 0.44 22.60
CA VAL A 158 -3.74 0.68 24.03
C VAL A 158 -2.48 1.29 24.62
N TYR A 159 -2.62 2.34 25.41
CA TYR A 159 -1.50 3.02 26.06
C TYR A 159 -1.93 3.63 27.40
N GLU A 160 -0.95 3.89 28.26
CA GLU A 160 -1.12 4.51 29.55
C GLU A 160 -0.51 5.91 29.56
N ARG A 161 -1.21 6.85 30.23
CA ARG A 161 -0.74 8.23 30.46
C ARG A 161 -0.65 8.49 31.96
N ALA A 162 0.26 9.40 32.34
CA ALA A 162 0.30 9.86 33.72
C ALA A 162 -0.98 10.65 34.03
N SER A 163 -1.74 10.21 35.06
CA SER A 163 -2.96 10.91 35.47
C SER A 163 -2.63 12.26 36.12
N VAL A 164 -3.26 13.34 35.59
CA VAL A 164 -3.14 14.67 36.15
C VAL A 164 -3.82 14.70 37.54
N GLY A 165 -3.00 14.79 38.59
CA GLY A 165 -3.48 14.94 39.99
C GLY A 165 -3.34 13.72 40.90
N SER A 166 -2.94 12.57 40.39
CA SER A 166 -2.63 11.38 41.19
C SER A 166 -1.18 10.92 40.93
N LYS A 167 -0.39 10.88 42.01
CA LYS A 167 1.06 10.51 41.89
C LYS A 167 1.29 9.03 41.50
N HIS A 168 0.25 8.21 41.39
CA HIS A 168 0.37 6.76 41.20
C HIS A 168 -0.74 6.12 40.36
N SER A 169 -1.62 6.86 39.70
CA SER A 169 -2.60 6.26 38.78
C SER A 169 -2.21 6.56 37.32
N LEU A 170 -2.11 5.52 36.53
CA LEU A 170 -2.01 5.58 35.11
C LEU A 170 -3.42 5.44 34.52
N ASP A 171 -3.81 6.36 33.66
CA ASP A 171 -5.07 6.25 32.93
C ASP A 171 -4.83 5.50 31.63
N SER A 172 -5.51 4.35 31.51
CA SER A 172 -5.48 3.58 30.28
C SER A 172 -6.39 4.23 29.24
N SER A 173 -5.86 4.41 28.06
CA SER A 173 -6.57 4.95 26.89
C SER A 173 -6.39 4.02 25.70
N TYR A 174 -7.32 4.07 24.76
CA TYR A 174 -7.22 3.27 23.53
C TYR A 174 -7.66 4.08 22.32
N VAL A 175 -7.10 3.72 21.17
CA VAL A 175 -7.48 4.23 19.85
C VAL A 175 -7.83 3.03 18.98
N VAL A 176 -9.01 3.06 18.38
CA VAL A 176 -9.47 2.01 17.45
C VAL A 176 -8.78 2.18 16.11
N LEU A 177 -8.22 1.11 15.59
CA LEU A 177 -7.57 1.08 14.29
C LEU A 177 -8.59 0.90 13.17
N ASN A 178 -8.34 1.50 12.02
CA ASN A 178 -9.03 1.15 10.79
C ASN A 178 -8.68 -0.27 10.37
N ASP A 179 -9.63 -0.95 9.75
CA ASP A 179 -9.47 -2.31 9.28
C ASP A 179 -8.51 -2.37 8.10
N ILE A 180 -7.61 -3.36 8.11
CA ILE A 180 -6.77 -3.70 6.96
C ILE A 180 -7.44 -4.88 6.25
N HIS A 181 -7.92 -4.64 5.04
CA HIS A 181 -8.51 -5.65 4.19
C HIS A 181 -7.44 -6.30 3.33
N ILE A 182 -7.27 -7.61 3.47
CA ILE A 182 -6.40 -8.43 2.63
C ILE A 182 -7.26 -9.11 1.58
N ASP A 183 -6.91 -8.89 0.33
CA ASP A 183 -7.68 -9.29 -0.83
C ASP A 183 -6.91 -10.33 -1.66
N ILE A 184 -7.63 -11.05 -2.52
CA ILE A 184 -7.04 -11.99 -3.49
C ILE A 184 -5.97 -11.30 -4.37
N MET A 185 -6.15 -10.01 -4.66
CA MET A 185 -5.20 -9.22 -5.47
C MET A 185 -3.82 -9.10 -4.83
N ASP A 186 -3.74 -9.21 -3.50
CA ASP A 186 -2.47 -9.17 -2.76
C ASP A 186 -1.67 -10.48 -2.91
N TYR A 187 -2.35 -11.56 -3.30
CA TYR A 187 -1.77 -12.89 -3.42
C TYR A 187 -1.47 -13.30 -4.86
N ILE A 188 -1.98 -12.61 -5.85
CA ILE A 188 -1.82 -12.97 -7.26
C ILE A 188 -0.97 -11.94 -8.02
N SER A 189 -0.19 -12.45 -8.96
CA SER A 189 0.67 -11.66 -9.85
C SER A 189 0.49 -12.10 -11.30
N PRO A 190 0.72 -11.19 -12.27
CA PRO A 190 0.68 -11.54 -13.69
C PRO A 190 1.64 -12.70 -13.98
N SER A 191 1.17 -13.69 -14.73
CA SER A 191 1.95 -14.87 -15.13
C SER A 191 1.87 -15.09 -16.62
N TYR A 192 2.99 -15.48 -17.22
CA TYR A 192 3.08 -15.76 -18.65
C TYR A 192 3.33 -17.25 -18.88
N VAL A 193 2.35 -17.92 -19.45
CA VAL A 193 2.42 -19.34 -19.80
C VAL A 193 2.32 -19.52 -21.31
N SER A 194 2.91 -20.57 -21.84
CA SER A 194 2.78 -20.89 -23.27
C SER A 194 1.34 -21.35 -23.59
N GLU A 195 0.96 -21.26 -24.88
CA GLU A 195 -0.36 -21.69 -25.31
C GLU A 195 -0.64 -23.16 -25.01
N THR A 196 0.37 -24.01 -25.15
CA THR A 196 0.28 -25.45 -24.83
C THR A 196 0.07 -25.68 -23.34
N GLN A 197 0.78 -24.93 -22.49
CA GLN A 197 0.58 -24.96 -21.03
C GLN A 197 -0.81 -24.45 -20.66
N PHE A 198 -1.23 -23.30 -21.22
CA PHE A 198 -2.57 -22.78 -20.98
C PHE A 198 -3.65 -23.82 -21.27
N ARG A 199 -3.61 -24.49 -22.43
CA ARG A 199 -4.59 -25.51 -22.80
C ARG A 199 -4.56 -26.70 -21.85
N SER A 200 -3.38 -27.17 -21.46
CA SER A 200 -3.23 -28.27 -20.50
C SER A 200 -3.80 -27.90 -19.13
N MET A 201 -3.45 -26.71 -18.62
CA MET A 201 -3.96 -26.19 -17.33
C MET A 201 -5.47 -25.97 -17.40
N TRP A 202 -5.97 -25.38 -18.50
CA TRP A 202 -7.40 -25.13 -18.70
C TRP A 202 -8.24 -26.41 -18.61
N THR A 203 -7.75 -27.51 -19.17
CA THR A 203 -8.43 -28.79 -19.09
C THR A 203 -8.28 -29.49 -17.75
N GLY A 204 -7.16 -29.24 -17.05
CA GLY A 204 -6.85 -29.86 -15.78
C GLY A 204 -7.45 -29.15 -14.56
N PHE A 205 -7.88 -27.90 -14.69
CA PHE A 205 -8.47 -27.15 -13.58
C PHE A 205 -9.94 -27.56 -13.38
N GLU A 206 -10.29 -27.90 -12.14
CA GLU A 206 -11.59 -28.42 -11.79
C GLU A 206 -12.64 -27.33 -11.53
N TRP A 207 -12.20 -26.18 -11.01
CA TRP A 207 -13.12 -25.13 -10.62
C TRP A 207 -13.26 -24.07 -11.71
N GLU A 208 -14.52 -23.78 -12.05
CA GLU A 208 -14.86 -22.75 -13.05
C GLU A 208 -15.88 -21.77 -12.48
N ASN A 209 -15.62 -20.48 -12.69
CA ASN A 209 -16.58 -19.41 -12.45
C ASN A 209 -16.81 -18.64 -13.76
N LYS A 210 -18.07 -18.36 -14.07
CA LYS A 210 -18.48 -17.62 -15.27
C LYS A 210 -19.16 -16.32 -14.86
N VAL A 211 -18.53 -15.21 -15.18
CA VAL A 211 -19.05 -13.86 -14.93
C VAL A 211 -19.56 -13.25 -16.23
N ASN A 212 -20.80 -12.81 -16.25
CA ASN A 212 -21.38 -12.10 -17.38
C ASN A 212 -20.92 -10.65 -17.37
N VAL A 213 -20.64 -10.11 -18.55
CA VAL A 213 -20.22 -8.72 -18.72
C VAL A 213 -21.40 -7.77 -18.50
N LYS A 214 -21.20 -6.78 -17.64
CA LYS A 214 -22.12 -5.68 -17.34
C LYS A 214 -21.28 -4.42 -17.15
N THR A 215 -21.13 -3.62 -18.20
CA THR A 215 -20.28 -2.42 -18.18
C THR A 215 -20.87 -1.33 -19.05
N ASP A 216 -20.56 -0.09 -18.73
CA ASP A 216 -20.90 1.08 -19.53
C ASP A 216 -19.77 1.45 -20.52
N ILE A 217 -18.64 0.75 -20.45
CA ILE A 217 -17.54 0.89 -21.42
C ILE A 217 -18.03 0.42 -22.79
N SER A 218 -17.79 1.18 -23.83
CA SER A 218 -18.22 0.88 -25.21
C SER A 218 -17.11 0.32 -26.09
N ASP A 219 -15.84 0.45 -25.68
CA ASP A 219 -14.69 -0.10 -26.40
C ASP A 219 -14.24 -1.42 -25.78
N VAL A 220 -14.21 -2.48 -26.62
CA VAL A 220 -13.81 -3.84 -26.21
C VAL A 220 -12.36 -3.91 -25.72
N ARG A 221 -11.46 -3.06 -26.21
CA ARG A 221 -10.06 -3.01 -25.78
C ARG A 221 -9.92 -2.28 -24.45
N GLU A 222 -10.61 -1.17 -24.29
CA GLU A 222 -10.65 -0.44 -23.04
C GLU A 222 -11.20 -1.34 -21.92
N TYR A 223 -12.24 -2.10 -22.21
CA TYR A 223 -12.77 -3.09 -21.28
C TYR A 223 -11.76 -4.19 -20.95
N LEU A 224 -11.03 -4.73 -21.94
CA LEU A 224 -9.97 -5.71 -21.65
C LEU A 224 -8.89 -5.12 -20.73
N ASN A 225 -8.43 -3.90 -21.00
CA ASN A 225 -7.44 -3.23 -20.16
C ASN A 225 -7.97 -2.98 -18.73
N HIS A 226 -9.26 -2.65 -18.60
CA HIS A 226 -9.92 -2.53 -17.31
C HIS A 226 -9.90 -3.85 -16.54
N ILE A 227 -10.25 -4.97 -17.20
CA ILE A 227 -10.18 -6.30 -16.60
C ILE A 227 -8.76 -6.67 -16.17
N LEU A 228 -7.75 -6.43 -17.00
CA LEU A 228 -6.35 -6.72 -16.67
C LEU A 228 -5.91 -5.99 -15.39
N LYS A 229 -6.25 -4.72 -15.25
CA LYS A 229 -5.97 -3.92 -14.05
C LYS A 229 -6.76 -4.43 -12.82
N ALA A 230 -8.04 -4.79 -13.02
CA ALA A 230 -8.91 -5.23 -11.94
C ALA A 230 -8.56 -6.62 -11.40
N THR A 231 -7.93 -7.47 -12.20
CA THR A 231 -7.61 -8.86 -11.84
C THR A 231 -6.13 -9.15 -11.68
N ASN A 232 -5.27 -8.17 -11.92
CA ASN A 232 -3.81 -8.35 -11.92
C ASN A 232 -3.31 -9.52 -12.78
N MET A 233 -4.02 -9.84 -13.86
CA MET A 233 -3.68 -10.94 -14.78
C MET A 233 -2.86 -10.44 -15.96
N ALA A 234 -2.02 -11.30 -16.54
CA ALA A 234 -1.33 -11.05 -17.79
C ALA A 234 -2.19 -11.49 -18.98
N CYS A 235 -2.19 -10.70 -20.06
CA CYS A 235 -2.77 -11.10 -21.32
C CYS A 235 -1.79 -12.00 -22.08
N LEU A 236 -2.22 -13.20 -22.42
CA LEU A 236 -1.45 -14.18 -23.20
C LEU A 236 -1.69 -14.07 -24.71
N THR A 237 -2.82 -13.45 -25.11
CA THR A 237 -3.17 -13.28 -26.52
C THR A 237 -2.31 -12.19 -27.13
N PRO A 238 -1.61 -12.48 -28.26
CA PRO A 238 -0.75 -11.49 -28.91
C PRO A 238 -1.54 -10.25 -29.34
N GLU A 239 -0.93 -9.07 -29.20
CA GLU A 239 -1.54 -7.79 -29.59
C GLU A 239 -2.02 -7.76 -31.03
N ALA A 240 -1.26 -8.40 -31.93
CA ALA A 240 -1.64 -8.53 -33.35
C ALA A 240 -2.99 -9.28 -33.56
N SER A 241 -3.33 -10.20 -32.66
CA SER A 241 -4.62 -10.92 -32.71
C SER A 241 -5.76 -10.13 -32.07
N LEU A 242 -5.43 -9.15 -31.25
CA LEU A 242 -6.38 -8.21 -30.66
C LEU A 242 -6.59 -6.98 -31.55
N ALA A 243 -5.69 -6.78 -32.54
CA ALA A 243 -5.78 -5.69 -33.48
C ALA A 243 -6.87 -6.00 -34.52
N GLY A 244 -7.86 -5.13 -34.63
CA GLY A 244 -8.96 -5.25 -35.57
C GLY A 244 -10.20 -4.54 -35.05
N ASP A 245 -11.06 -4.13 -35.96
CA ASP A 245 -12.30 -3.41 -35.65
C ASP A 245 -13.52 -4.29 -35.96
N CYS A 246 -13.40 -5.58 -35.65
CA CYS A 246 -14.48 -6.57 -35.92
C CYS A 246 -15.61 -6.57 -34.86
N GLY A 247 -15.51 -5.74 -33.84
CA GLY A 247 -16.52 -5.70 -32.77
C GLY A 247 -16.50 -6.91 -31.82
N PHE A 248 -15.68 -7.91 -32.08
CA PHE A 248 -15.52 -9.11 -31.22
C PHE A 248 -14.07 -9.21 -30.72
N LEU A 249 -13.92 -9.56 -29.44
CA LEU A 249 -12.62 -9.78 -28.83
C LEU A 249 -12.64 -11.04 -27.98
N SER A 250 -11.63 -11.89 -28.17
CA SER A 250 -11.37 -13.04 -27.31
C SER A 250 -9.91 -13.01 -26.84
N ALA A 251 -9.71 -13.04 -25.51
CA ALA A 251 -8.39 -13.02 -24.92
C ALA A 251 -8.24 -14.06 -23.82
N ASN A 252 -7.06 -14.68 -23.76
CA ASN A 252 -6.66 -15.58 -22.69
C ASN A 252 -5.78 -14.83 -21.69
N LEU A 253 -6.09 -14.98 -20.41
CA LEU A 253 -5.39 -14.32 -19.32
C LEU A 253 -4.83 -15.37 -18.36
N SER A 254 -3.73 -15.04 -17.69
CA SER A 254 -3.09 -15.90 -16.68
C SER A 254 -2.54 -15.11 -15.52
N ALA A 255 -2.67 -15.66 -14.33
CA ALA A 255 -2.04 -15.16 -13.12
C ALA A 255 -1.53 -16.35 -12.28
N ALA A 256 -0.46 -16.10 -11.52
CA ALA A 256 0.08 -17.04 -10.56
C ALA A 256 -0.16 -16.54 -9.14
N SER A 257 -0.58 -17.41 -8.25
CA SER A 257 -0.69 -17.13 -6.83
C SER A 257 0.65 -17.32 -6.13
N LEU A 258 0.91 -16.55 -5.08
CA LEU A 258 2.04 -16.73 -4.17
C LEU A 258 2.07 -18.14 -3.54
N PHE A 259 0.91 -18.81 -3.44
CA PHE A 259 0.77 -20.17 -2.91
C PHE A 259 1.00 -21.27 -3.97
N GLY A 260 1.40 -20.89 -5.20
CA GLY A 260 1.58 -21.84 -6.31
C GLY A 260 0.29 -22.34 -6.93
N GLU A 261 -0.81 -21.64 -6.71
CA GLU A 261 -2.10 -21.89 -7.34
C GLU A 261 -2.30 -20.91 -8.49
N ASP A 262 -2.43 -21.44 -9.70
CA ASP A 262 -2.59 -20.63 -10.88
C ASP A 262 -4.06 -20.34 -11.17
N ALA A 263 -4.33 -19.18 -11.74
CA ALA A 263 -5.63 -18.79 -12.25
C ALA A 263 -5.55 -18.48 -13.73
N LEU A 264 -6.49 -18.99 -14.47
CA LEU A 264 -6.66 -18.73 -15.90
C LEU A 264 -7.99 -18.06 -16.15
N ALA A 265 -8.05 -17.15 -17.11
CA ALA A 265 -9.31 -16.60 -17.56
C ALA A 265 -9.38 -16.54 -19.09
N ASN A 266 -10.57 -16.69 -19.61
CA ASN A 266 -10.90 -16.43 -21.00
C ASN A 266 -11.98 -15.37 -21.05
N VAL A 267 -11.65 -14.25 -21.69
CA VAL A 267 -12.56 -13.13 -21.97
C VAL A 267 -13.11 -13.34 -23.36
N SER A 268 -14.44 -13.34 -23.51
CA SER A 268 -15.14 -13.43 -24.79
C SER A 268 -16.23 -12.35 -24.80
N ILE A 269 -16.01 -11.30 -25.56
CA ILE A 269 -16.86 -10.11 -25.60
C ILE A 269 -17.13 -9.67 -27.03
N GLU A 270 -18.30 -9.09 -27.26
CA GLU A 270 -18.71 -8.48 -28.51
C GLU A 270 -19.38 -7.12 -28.28
N ARG A 271 -19.19 -6.22 -29.22
CA ARG A 271 -19.87 -4.93 -29.25
C ARG A 271 -21.14 -5.07 -30.09
N LEU A 272 -22.27 -4.76 -29.49
CA LEU A 272 -23.56 -4.77 -30.15
C LEU A 272 -23.76 -3.47 -30.98
N ASP A 273 -24.75 -3.47 -31.88
CA ASP A 273 -25.10 -2.33 -32.73
C ASP A 273 -25.48 -1.08 -31.92
N ASN A 274 -25.98 -1.26 -30.70
CA ASN A 274 -26.31 -0.18 -29.77
C ASN A 274 -25.09 0.42 -29.04
N GLY A 275 -23.88 -0.06 -29.32
CA GLY A 275 -22.61 0.35 -28.70
C GLY A 275 -22.32 -0.29 -27.35
N SER A 276 -23.24 -1.10 -26.77
CA SER A 276 -22.97 -1.82 -25.52
C SER A 276 -22.08 -3.06 -25.76
N ILE A 277 -21.32 -3.45 -24.74
CA ILE A 277 -20.54 -4.68 -24.74
C ILE A 277 -21.35 -5.80 -24.08
N GLN A 278 -21.41 -6.94 -24.74
CA GLN A 278 -21.97 -8.17 -24.22
C GLN A 278 -20.94 -9.28 -24.26
N GLY A 279 -21.05 -10.24 -23.32
CA GLY A 279 -20.19 -11.40 -23.29
C GLY A 279 -19.99 -11.95 -21.89
N HIS A 280 -18.90 -12.66 -21.71
CA HIS A 280 -18.58 -13.28 -20.43
C HIS A 280 -17.07 -13.47 -20.25
N VAL A 281 -16.69 -13.54 -18.98
CA VAL A 281 -15.35 -13.95 -18.55
C VAL A 281 -15.47 -15.28 -17.84
N ARG A 282 -14.74 -16.29 -18.30
CA ARG A 282 -14.65 -17.61 -17.66
C ARG A 282 -13.33 -17.70 -16.94
N ILE A 283 -13.37 -17.95 -15.65
CA ILE A 283 -12.20 -18.09 -14.78
C ILE A 283 -12.08 -19.56 -14.40
N ARG A 284 -10.88 -20.11 -14.52
CA ARG A 284 -10.56 -21.47 -14.05
C ARG A 284 -9.36 -21.46 -13.11
N SER A 285 -9.42 -22.25 -12.06
CA SER A 285 -8.32 -22.44 -11.11
C SER A 285 -8.34 -23.84 -10.49
N LYS A 286 -7.24 -24.17 -9.79
CA LYS A 286 -7.16 -25.43 -9.02
C LYS A 286 -8.04 -25.40 -7.79
N THR A 287 -8.28 -24.21 -7.21
CA THR A 287 -9.04 -24.03 -5.98
C THR A 287 -10.32 -23.23 -6.22
N GLN A 288 -11.34 -23.55 -5.45
CA GLN A 288 -12.62 -22.84 -5.51
C GLN A 288 -12.46 -21.38 -5.07
N GLY A 289 -11.68 -21.12 -4.03
CA GLY A 289 -11.50 -19.78 -3.45
C GLY A 289 -11.02 -18.77 -4.49
N ILE A 290 -9.96 -19.09 -5.24
CA ILE A 290 -9.43 -18.21 -6.28
C ILE A 290 -10.46 -17.94 -7.39
N ALA A 291 -11.14 -18.99 -7.87
CA ALA A 291 -12.14 -18.83 -8.93
C ALA A 291 -13.30 -17.93 -8.52
N LEU A 292 -13.78 -18.06 -7.27
CA LEU A 292 -14.86 -17.23 -6.73
C LEU A 292 -14.40 -15.82 -6.46
N SER A 293 -13.28 -15.63 -5.75
CA SER A 293 -12.78 -14.31 -5.39
C SER A 293 -12.44 -13.44 -6.60
N LEU A 294 -11.81 -14.01 -7.64
CA LEU A 294 -11.58 -13.31 -8.90
C LEU A 294 -12.90 -12.95 -9.61
N GLY A 295 -13.90 -13.82 -9.57
CA GLY A 295 -15.22 -13.54 -10.14
C GLY A 295 -15.94 -12.41 -9.41
N ASP A 296 -15.84 -12.37 -8.10
CA ASP A 296 -16.41 -11.29 -7.29
C ASP A 296 -15.68 -9.94 -7.56
N LYS A 297 -14.36 -9.96 -7.68
CA LYS A 297 -13.58 -8.77 -8.09
C LYS A 297 -14.01 -8.25 -9.45
N LEU A 298 -14.13 -9.12 -10.44
CA LEU A 298 -14.64 -8.73 -11.75
C LEU A 298 -16.04 -8.11 -11.68
N SER A 299 -16.91 -8.71 -10.89
CA SER A 299 -18.29 -8.22 -10.71
C SER A 299 -18.33 -6.85 -10.00
N MET A 300 -17.42 -6.60 -9.07
CA MET A 300 -17.27 -5.31 -8.40
C MET A 300 -16.67 -4.25 -9.33
N ALA A 301 -15.60 -4.60 -10.05
CA ALA A 301 -14.93 -3.69 -10.99
C ALA A 301 -15.88 -3.19 -12.08
N GLN A 302 -16.77 -4.03 -12.57
CA GLN A 302 -17.80 -3.64 -13.55
C GLN A 302 -18.81 -2.63 -13.00
N LYS A 303 -19.12 -2.68 -11.70
CA LYS A 303 -20.04 -1.73 -11.04
C LYS A 303 -19.38 -0.38 -10.71
N SER A 304 -18.06 -0.37 -10.48
CA SER A 304 -17.32 0.84 -10.13
C SER A 304 -16.99 1.72 -11.35
N SER A 305 -17.20 1.22 -12.55
CA SER A 305 -17.05 1.99 -13.80
C SER A 305 -18.29 2.79 -14.16
N ALA A 306 -19.36 2.72 -13.34
CA ALA A 306 -20.63 3.42 -13.53
C ALA A 306 -20.67 4.76 -12.83
#